data_77c68b9db1df144f28b28c820906d5f2
#
_entry.id   77c68b9db1df144f28b28c820906d5f2
#
_cell.length_a   1.000
_cell.length_b   1.000
_cell.length_c   1.000
_cell.angle_alpha   90.00
_cell.angle_beta   90.00
_cell.angle_gamma   90.00
#
_symmetry.space_group_name_H-M   'P 1'
#
loop_
_entity.id
_entity.type
_entity.pdbx_description
1 polymer ?
#
loop_
_entity_poly.entity_id
_entity_poly.type
_entity_poly.pdbx_seq_one_letter_code
_entity_poly.pdbx_strand_id
1 'polypeptide(L)'
;VNARLAELTQKADCPFATAMVENGDYIVSKTMGAFSLVVLPKPGQDVKAVQTAMEELERAAQFGLTGTEIQRAKEEIYSAAEAAYNNRNKQQNSYYVPKYVRNFLENMPACDIETEFNLYKMLQQQLPAESFSATLKEFVASTDSNFVFLAMYPDKEGISVPTTDDFKAAVKAAKEAKLEAYVDNVKQEPLVPVLPKKGKIKKEEESLFGYKCWTLKNGARVFYRQTDFNESEVNVKAFSWGGSNKLADKDIANSKLFNMVFQSTGLGNFNATELQKKLAGKQASVNASLSAYSEGLSGSSTPKDLRTLFELIYLRFQTPANDPDAYNSLMTALRTTLANQEKVPETAFRDSIFATLYDHNARQTNLHVADLDKVNYDELRRIYSERFNAAGDFDFVFTGNFNVDTLRSYVEQYIAPLKAVKKRESITDLNIRPAKGIINNRFVRAMETPKATIARFYMGETPYSLKTAAVANALGQILTQRYLQSIREEGGLAYSVGAAASVSHDLRDEYAVQVFCPVKPAQMDSALLLMDQGINDIAEKGVTAEEIEKVVKYELKTFADNQKENAYWEGNITNYIRWNNNDVEGYEE
;
A
#
# COMPACT_ATOMS: atom_id res chain seq x y z
N VAL A 1 20.86 4.46 10.91
CA VAL A 1 21.43 3.20 10.40
C VAL A 1 20.56 2.59 9.33
N ASN A 2 19.24 2.44 9.54
CA ASN A 2 18.31 1.82 8.56
C ASN A 2 18.35 2.49 7.19
N ALA A 3 18.46 3.82 7.12
CA ALA A 3 18.61 4.53 5.85
C ALA A 3 19.89 4.11 5.09
N ARG A 4 21.02 3.93 5.81
CA ARG A 4 22.26 3.45 5.17
C ARG A 4 22.15 2.01 4.67
N LEU A 5 21.49 1.12 5.44
CA LEU A 5 21.22 -0.25 5.01
C LEU A 5 20.32 -0.27 3.77
N ALA A 6 19.31 0.59 3.72
CA ALA A 6 18.45 0.76 2.55
C ALA A 6 19.21 1.28 1.32
N GLU A 7 20.16 2.23 1.50
CA GLU A 7 21.04 2.68 0.41
C GLU A 7 21.90 1.54 -0.15
N LEU A 8 22.39 0.65 0.71
CA LEU A 8 23.16 -0.50 0.25
C LEU A 8 22.33 -1.42 -0.65
N THR A 9 21.02 -1.57 -0.38
CA THR A 9 20.15 -2.42 -1.24
C THR A 9 20.02 -1.90 -2.66
N GLN A 10 20.29 -0.62 -2.90
CA GLN A 10 20.27 -0.03 -4.25
C GLN A 10 21.52 -0.38 -5.07
N LYS A 11 22.58 -0.92 -4.45
CA LYS A 11 23.79 -1.34 -5.14
C LYS A 11 23.59 -2.73 -5.74
N ALA A 12 24.04 -2.93 -6.97
CA ALA A 12 23.87 -4.19 -7.69
C ALA A 12 24.55 -5.39 -6.99
N ASP A 13 25.67 -5.15 -6.30
CA ASP A 13 26.46 -6.14 -5.59
C ASP A 13 26.04 -6.35 -4.13
N CYS A 14 25.01 -5.66 -3.66
CA CYS A 14 24.48 -5.85 -2.31
C CYS A 14 24.05 -7.31 -2.06
N PRO A 15 24.58 -7.98 -1.03
CA PRO A 15 24.34 -9.40 -0.81
C PRO A 15 23.03 -9.71 -0.09
N PHE A 16 22.28 -8.71 0.37
CA PHE A 16 20.99 -8.88 1.04
C PHE A 16 19.86 -8.17 0.29
N ALA A 17 18.66 -8.73 0.40
CA ALA A 17 17.43 -8.13 -0.13
C ALA A 17 16.95 -7.01 0.79
N THR A 18 17.09 -7.19 2.11
CA THR A 18 16.83 -6.15 3.12
C THR A 18 17.69 -6.41 4.35
N ALA A 19 18.04 -5.33 5.05
CA ALA A 19 18.62 -5.38 6.39
C ALA A 19 18.08 -4.20 7.19
N MET A 20 17.85 -4.41 8.49
CA MET A 20 17.40 -3.36 9.39
C MET A 20 17.91 -3.59 10.80
N VAL A 21 18.05 -2.48 11.54
CA VAL A 21 18.26 -2.52 12.99
C VAL A 21 17.00 -2.06 13.70
N GLU A 22 16.74 -2.67 14.83
CA GLU A 22 15.64 -2.31 15.73
C GLU A 22 16.10 -2.39 17.18
N ASN A 23 15.50 -1.56 18.03
CA ASN A 23 15.70 -1.62 19.47
C ASN A 23 14.33 -1.83 20.13
N GLY A 24 14.16 -2.94 20.80
CA GLY A 24 12.86 -3.34 21.35
C GLY A 24 12.96 -4.59 22.22
N ASP A 25 11.89 -5.36 22.24
CA ASP A 25 11.83 -6.62 23.00
C ASP A 25 12.74 -7.68 22.36
N TYR A 26 13.35 -8.53 23.19
CA TYR A 26 14.14 -9.66 22.70
C TYR A 26 13.19 -10.71 22.08
N ILE A 27 13.12 -10.73 20.73
CA ILE A 27 12.23 -11.58 19.92
C ILE A 27 10.76 -11.38 20.38
N VAL A 28 10.24 -12.27 21.21
CA VAL A 28 8.87 -12.22 21.75
C VAL A 28 8.84 -12.04 23.28
N SER A 29 10.02 -11.94 23.91
CA SER A 29 10.14 -11.80 25.36
C SER A 29 10.04 -10.34 25.79
N LYS A 30 9.05 -10.03 26.61
CA LYS A 30 8.86 -8.70 27.20
C LYS A 30 9.71 -8.44 28.44
N THR A 31 10.49 -9.43 28.88
CA THR A 31 11.35 -9.32 30.08
C THR A 31 12.77 -8.90 29.78
N MET A 32 13.14 -8.86 28.51
CA MET A 32 14.48 -8.45 28.05
C MET A 32 14.34 -7.55 26.84
N GLY A 33 15.11 -6.44 26.83
CA GLY A 33 15.30 -5.63 25.65
C GLY A 33 16.48 -6.14 24.79
N ALA A 34 16.42 -5.89 23.50
CA ALA A 34 17.50 -6.20 22.56
C ALA A 34 17.67 -5.11 21.51
N PHE A 35 18.91 -4.86 21.14
CA PHE A 35 19.25 -4.18 19.91
C PHE A 35 19.57 -5.25 18.86
N SER A 36 18.74 -5.35 17.83
CA SER A 36 18.77 -6.45 16.86
C SER A 36 19.15 -5.94 15.47
N LEU A 37 20.03 -6.68 14.76
CA LEU A 37 20.26 -6.53 13.34
C LEU A 37 19.59 -7.73 12.63
N VAL A 38 18.60 -7.46 11.80
CA VAL A 38 17.88 -8.46 11.02
C VAL A 38 18.32 -8.35 9.56
N VAL A 39 18.73 -9.47 8.97
CA VAL A 39 19.23 -9.53 7.58
C VAL A 39 18.48 -10.60 6.81
N LEU A 40 17.95 -10.26 5.65
CA LEU A 40 17.38 -11.20 4.68
C LEU A 40 18.37 -11.32 3.50
N PRO A 41 19.18 -12.37 3.45
CA PRO A 41 20.20 -12.52 2.40
C PRO A 41 19.57 -12.82 1.03
N LYS A 42 20.29 -12.47 -0.03
CA LYS A 42 20.01 -12.99 -1.37
C LYS A 42 20.45 -14.47 -1.44
N PRO A 43 19.83 -15.30 -2.29
CA PRO A 43 20.16 -16.73 -2.38
C PRO A 43 21.67 -16.98 -2.56
N GLY A 44 22.23 -17.80 -1.67
CA GLY A 44 23.65 -18.16 -1.68
C GLY A 44 24.62 -17.05 -1.23
N GLN A 45 24.12 -15.94 -0.67
CA GLN A 45 24.92 -14.83 -0.18
C GLN A 45 24.88 -14.68 1.35
N ASP A 46 24.46 -15.70 2.07
CA ASP A 46 24.14 -15.67 3.50
C ASP A 46 25.24 -15.07 4.36
N VAL A 47 26.44 -15.64 4.28
CA VAL A 47 27.61 -15.23 5.07
C VAL A 47 28.06 -13.81 4.71
N LYS A 48 28.10 -13.50 3.40
CA LYS A 48 28.46 -12.16 2.91
C LYS A 48 27.43 -11.11 3.31
N ALA A 49 26.15 -11.47 3.31
CA ALA A 49 25.06 -10.57 3.73
C ALA A 49 25.21 -10.15 5.20
N VAL A 50 25.49 -11.12 6.08
CA VAL A 50 25.74 -10.85 7.50
C VAL A 50 27.00 -9.97 7.65
N GLN A 51 28.10 -10.32 6.98
CA GLN A 51 29.32 -9.51 7.02
C GLN A 51 29.07 -8.08 6.59
N THR A 52 28.44 -7.84 5.43
CA THR A 52 28.21 -6.51 4.87
C THR A 52 27.28 -5.67 5.75
N ALA A 53 26.22 -6.27 6.31
CA ALA A 53 25.30 -5.57 7.21
C ALA A 53 25.99 -5.21 8.55
N MET A 54 26.82 -6.12 9.08
CA MET A 54 27.64 -5.85 10.27
C MET A 54 28.70 -4.78 10.02
N GLU A 55 29.37 -4.78 8.86
CA GLU A 55 30.32 -3.73 8.48
C GLU A 55 29.67 -2.34 8.50
N GLU A 56 28.43 -2.20 8.03
CA GLU A 56 27.73 -0.90 8.10
C GLU A 56 27.37 -0.51 9.54
N LEU A 57 27.01 -1.48 10.35
CA LEU A 57 26.76 -1.24 11.78
C LEU A 57 28.05 -0.80 12.51
N GLU A 58 29.16 -1.51 12.27
CA GLU A 58 30.49 -1.16 12.81
C GLU A 58 30.97 0.20 12.30
N ARG A 59 30.73 0.54 11.02
CA ARG A 59 31.00 1.85 10.44
C ARG A 59 30.26 2.95 11.20
N ALA A 60 28.97 2.75 11.46
CA ALA A 60 28.15 3.70 12.19
C ALA A 60 28.60 3.84 13.66
N ALA A 61 29.04 2.77 14.30
CA ALA A 61 29.58 2.80 15.66
C ALA A 61 30.96 3.46 15.73
N GLN A 62 31.83 3.22 14.76
CA GLN A 62 33.19 3.73 14.74
C GLN A 62 33.26 5.24 14.41
N PHE A 63 32.54 5.67 13.38
CA PHE A 63 32.61 7.04 12.86
C PHE A 63 31.42 7.92 13.28
N GLY A 64 30.40 7.33 13.92
CA GLY A 64 29.18 8.01 14.31
C GLY A 64 28.19 8.19 13.17
N LEU A 65 27.08 8.83 13.52
CA LEU A 65 26.04 9.28 12.60
C LEU A 65 26.31 10.73 12.20
N THR A 66 26.06 11.07 10.93
CA THR A 66 26.26 12.45 10.47
C THR A 66 25.17 13.38 11.03
N GLY A 67 25.49 14.66 11.16
CA GLY A 67 24.53 15.67 11.64
C GLY A 67 23.28 15.75 10.75
N THR A 68 23.45 15.55 9.43
CA THR A 68 22.33 15.56 8.46
C THR A 68 21.42 14.34 8.60
N GLU A 69 21.94 13.15 8.91
CA GLU A 69 21.11 11.95 9.20
C GLU A 69 20.28 12.15 10.45
N ILE A 70 20.90 12.66 11.52
CA ILE A 70 20.21 12.90 12.80
C ILE A 70 19.16 13.99 12.64
N GLN A 71 19.48 15.07 11.90
CA GLN A 71 18.52 16.13 11.63
C GLN A 71 17.29 15.61 10.90
N ARG A 72 17.47 14.79 9.85
CA ARG A 72 16.33 14.16 9.15
C ARG A 72 15.49 13.28 10.06
N ALA A 73 16.11 12.42 10.86
CA ALA A 73 15.37 11.56 11.80
C ALA A 73 14.58 12.39 12.82
N LYS A 74 15.17 13.48 13.34
CA LYS A 74 14.47 14.41 14.24
C LYS A 74 13.28 15.08 13.54
N GLU A 75 13.44 15.53 12.30
CA GLU A 75 12.38 16.16 11.52
C GLU A 75 11.23 15.20 11.22
N GLU A 76 11.52 13.94 10.90
CA GLU A 76 10.51 12.90 10.67
C GLU A 76 9.68 12.66 11.93
N ILE A 77 10.32 12.44 13.08
CA ILE A 77 9.64 12.22 14.36
C ILE A 77 8.83 13.46 14.75
N TYR A 78 9.41 14.65 14.61
CA TYR A 78 8.74 15.90 14.96
C TYR A 78 7.52 16.15 14.08
N SER A 79 7.62 15.97 12.77
CA SER A 79 6.51 16.21 11.85
C SER A 79 5.32 15.24 12.10
N ALA A 80 5.61 13.99 12.45
CA ALA A 80 4.58 13.03 12.84
C ALA A 80 3.90 13.42 14.16
N ALA A 81 4.69 13.84 15.16
CA ALA A 81 4.16 14.30 16.45
C ALA A 81 3.35 15.60 16.31
N GLU A 82 3.79 16.53 15.46
CA GLU A 82 3.08 17.78 15.15
C GLU A 82 1.71 17.50 14.50
N ALA A 83 1.68 16.57 13.54
CA ALA A 83 0.43 16.16 12.89
C ALA A 83 -0.56 15.52 13.88
N ALA A 84 -0.08 14.63 14.76
CA ALA A 84 -0.90 14.03 15.82
C ALA A 84 -1.43 15.09 16.80
N TYR A 85 -0.58 16.05 17.21
CA TYR A 85 -0.96 17.15 18.09
C TYR A 85 -2.01 18.07 17.45
N ASN A 86 -1.84 18.44 16.19
CA ASN A 86 -2.82 19.27 15.48
C ASN A 86 -4.17 18.58 15.39
N ASN A 87 -4.20 17.24 15.23
CA ASN A 87 -5.41 16.44 15.14
C ASN A 87 -5.92 15.91 16.50
N ARG A 88 -5.36 16.33 17.65
CA ARG A 88 -5.63 15.73 18.97
C ARG A 88 -7.10 15.68 19.40
N ASN A 89 -7.90 16.63 18.94
CA ASN A 89 -9.33 16.69 19.26
C ASN A 89 -10.22 15.84 18.34
N LYS A 90 -9.63 15.22 17.31
CA LYS A 90 -10.30 14.44 16.26
C LYS A 90 -9.70 13.04 16.12
N GLN A 91 -8.88 12.61 17.07
CA GLN A 91 -8.28 11.27 17.07
C GLN A 91 -9.33 10.20 17.33
N GLN A 92 -9.23 9.13 16.55
CA GLN A 92 -10.08 7.96 16.73
C GLN A 92 -9.63 7.11 17.93
N ASN A 93 -10.53 6.28 18.45
CA ASN A 93 -10.23 5.36 19.55
C ASN A 93 -9.05 4.42 19.23
N SER A 94 -8.90 4.03 17.96
CA SER A 94 -7.79 3.20 17.48
C SER A 94 -6.40 3.81 17.72
N TYR A 95 -6.29 5.13 17.86
CA TYR A 95 -5.05 5.81 18.24
C TYR A 95 -4.68 5.56 19.71
N TYR A 96 -5.67 5.52 20.60
CA TYR A 96 -5.43 5.41 22.05
C TYR A 96 -5.30 3.96 22.54
N VAL A 97 -6.02 3.03 21.89
CA VAL A 97 -6.03 1.61 22.32
C VAL A 97 -4.62 1.02 22.45
N PRO A 98 -3.69 1.13 21.47
CA PRO A 98 -2.34 0.61 21.62
C PRO A 98 -1.57 1.23 22.79
N LYS A 99 -1.77 2.52 23.08
CA LYS A 99 -1.12 3.21 24.21
C LYS A 99 -1.57 2.63 25.56
N TYR A 100 -2.87 2.43 25.72
CA TYR A 100 -3.41 1.86 26.96
C TYR A 100 -3.04 0.38 27.11
N VAL A 101 -3.00 -0.39 26.03
CA VAL A 101 -2.53 -1.78 26.06
C VAL A 101 -1.07 -1.85 26.50
N ARG A 102 -0.20 -0.99 25.96
CA ARG A 102 1.21 -0.94 26.37
C ARG A 102 1.38 -0.43 27.79
N ASN A 103 0.59 0.54 28.22
CA ASN A 103 0.58 0.98 29.62
C ASN A 103 0.25 -0.19 30.55
N PHE A 104 -0.80 -0.95 30.23
CA PHE A 104 -1.23 -2.09 31.06
C PHE A 104 -0.21 -3.24 31.05
N LEU A 105 0.33 -3.60 29.91
CA LEU A 105 1.22 -4.76 29.77
C LEU A 105 2.69 -4.46 30.14
N GLU A 106 3.14 -3.24 29.92
CA GLU A 106 4.57 -2.88 29.94
C GLU A 106 4.89 -1.74 30.90
N ASN A 107 3.89 -1.24 31.65
CA ASN A 107 4.01 -0.04 32.51
C ASN A 107 4.55 1.21 31.79
N MET A 108 4.40 1.27 30.46
CA MET A 108 4.78 2.44 29.69
C MET A 108 3.87 3.63 30.04
N PRO A 109 4.40 4.85 30.26
CA PRO A 109 3.55 6.00 30.53
C PRO A 109 2.53 6.23 29.40
N ALA A 110 1.26 6.38 29.75
CA ALA A 110 0.21 6.78 28.81
C ALA A 110 -0.02 8.29 28.93
N CYS A 111 0.86 9.06 28.31
CA CYS A 111 0.76 10.51 28.27
C CYS A 111 -0.34 10.96 27.29
N ASP A 112 -0.96 12.11 27.57
CA ASP A 112 -1.78 12.79 26.57
C ASP A 112 -0.93 13.31 25.39
N ILE A 113 -1.59 13.59 24.27
CA ILE A 113 -0.91 13.98 23.03
C ILE A 113 -0.15 15.30 23.18
N GLU A 114 -0.65 16.24 23.98
CA GLU A 114 0.00 17.52 24.21
C GLU A 114 1.30 17.35 25.00
N THR A 115 1.28 16.54 26.04
CA THR A 115 2.47 16.18 26.83
C THR A 115 3.50 15.45 25.96
N GLU A 116 3.08 14.49 25.14
CA GLU A 116 3.97 13.79 24.19
C GLU A 116 4.60 14.77 23.20
N PHE A 117 3.80 15.66 22.60
CA PHE A 117 4.30 16.64 21.64
C PHE A 117 5.32 17.60 22.28
N ASN A 118 5.03 18.11 23.49
CA ASN A 118 5.94 18.99 24.21
C ASN A 118 7.24 18.27 24.57
N LEU A 119 7.17 16.98 24.94
CA LEU A 119 8.36 16.15 25.17
C LEU A 119 9.20 16.00 23.90
N TYR A 120 8.59 15.66 22.76
CA TYR A 120 9.31 15.58 21.49
C TYR A 120 9.96 16.90 21.09
N LYS A 121 9.27 18.01 21.28
CA LYS A 121 9.79 19.36 21.01
C LYS A 121 11.01 19.67 21.87
N MET A 122 10.95 19.32 23.15
CA MET A 122 12.08 19.49 24.07
C MET A 122 13.27 18.60 23.67
N LEU A 123 13.03 17.32 23.40
CA LEU A 123 14.06 16.37 23.01
C LEU A 123 14.74 16.75 21.70
N GLN A 124 13.96 17.23 20.71
CA GLN A 124 14.52 17.71 19.44
C GLN A 124 15.54 18.83 19.66
N GLN A 125 15.28 19.74 20.59
CA GLN A 125 16.14 20.90 20.87
C GLN A 125 17.36 20.56 21.76
N GLN A 126 17.18 19.65 22.72
CA GLN A 126 18.15 19.43 23.80
C GLN A 126 19.09 18.24 23.57
N LEU A 127 18.68 17.23 22.75
CA LEU A 127 19.54 16.08 22.51
C LEU A 127 20.60 16.39 21.44
N PRO A 128 21.88 16.44 21.82
CA PRO A 128 22.96 16.65 20.85
C PRO A 128 23.16 15.44 19.96
N ALA A 129 23.68 15.65 18.77
CA ALA A 129 23.89 14.58 17.77
C ALA A 129 24.84 13.49 18.29
N GLU A 130 25.81 13.87 19.10
CA GLU A 130 26.79 12.96 19.68
C GLU A 130 26.18 11.90 20.59
N SER A 131 25.09 12.24 21.30
CA SER A 131 24.39 11.28 22.18
C SER A 131 23.86 10.06 21.43
N PHE A 132 23.33 10.26 20.22
CA PHE A 132 22.82 9.15 19.39
C PHE A 132 23.96 8.23 18.91
N SER A 133 25.09 8.82 18.53
CA SER A 133 26.28 8.06 18.13
C SER A 133 26.89 7.31 19.32
N ALA A 134 26.92 7.91 20.51
CA ALA A 134 27.41 7.28 21.73
C ALA A 134 26.55 6.06 22.11
N THR A 135 25.22 6.20 22.13
CA THR A 135 24.29 5.10 22.42
C THR A 135 24.42 3.96 21.40
N LEU A 136 24.54 4.27 20.11
CA LEU A 136 24.76 3.27 19.08
C LEU A 136 26.07 2.50 19.31
N LYS A 137 27.14 3.23 19.67
CA LYS A 137 28.44 2.61 19.97
C LYS A 137 28.35 1.65 21.16
N GLU A 138 27.59 2.00 22.20
CA GLU A 138 27.35 1.11 23.36
C GLU A 138 26.59 -0.15 22.95
N PHE A 139 25.54 -0.02 22.12
CA PHE A 139 24.79 -1.18 21.63
C PHE A 139 25.67 -2.11 20.81
N VAL A 140 26.49 -1.58 19.91
CA VAL A 140 27.38 -2.39 19.07
C VAL A 140 28.48 -3.04 19.91
N ALA A 141 29.08 -2.33 20.86
CA ALA A 141 30.10 -2.88 21.76
C ALA A 141 29.58 -4.03 22.62
N SER A 142 28.28 -4.08 22.92
CA SER A 142 27.67 -5.20 23.67
C SER A 142 27.79 -6.56 22.94
N THR A 143 28.01 -6.55 21.63
CA THR A 143 28.25 -7.77 20.82
C THR A 143 29.52 -8.52 21.21
N ASP A 144 30.41 -7.93 22.02
CA ASP A 144 31.62 -8.59 22.50
C ASP A 144 31.36 -9.53 23.69
N SER A 145 30.30 -9.29 24.47
CA SER A 145 30.03 -10.02 25.71
C SER A 145 28.60 -10.57 25.82
N ASN A 146 27.65 -10.00 25.11
CA ASN A 146 26.23 -10.37 25.20
C ASN A 146 25.61 -10.38 23.79
N PHE A 147 25.89 -11.41 23.04
CA PHE A 147 25.50 -11.55 21.64
C PHE A 147 24.85 -12.90 21.37
N VAL A 148 23.70 -12.87 20.72
CA VAL A 148 22.99 -14.06 20.23
C VAL A 148 22.86 -13.95 18.72
N PHE A 149 23.28 -14.99 18.02
CA PHE A 149 23.10 -15.09 16.57
C PHE A 149 22.09 -16.21 16.26
N LEU A 150 21.08 -15.88 15.47
CA LEU A 150 20.07 -16.81 15.01
C LEU A 150 20.03 -16.81 13.49
N ALA A 151 20.15 -18.00 12.89
CA ALA A 151 19.94 -18.20 11.47
C ALA A 151 18.80 -19.21 11.28
N MET A 152 17.80 -18.83 10.48
CA MET A 152 16.65 -19.69 10.18
C MET A 152 16.68 -20.10 8.73
N TYR A 153 16.69 -21.38 8.46
CA TYR A 153 16.65 -21.97 7.14
C TYR A 153 15.45 -22.89 6.98
N PRO A 154 14.85 -22.98 5.78
CA PRO A 154 13.87 -24.01 5.53
C PRO A 154 14.53 -25.39 5.56
N ASP A 155 13.90 -26.35 6.25
CA ASP A 155 14.33 -27.75 6.27
C ASP A 155 13.96 -28.42 4.94
N LYS A 156 14.87 -28.29 3.96
CA LYS A 156 14.70 -28.84 2.59
C LYS A 156 16.00 -29.45 2.07
N GLU A 157 15.84 -30.57 1.40
CA GLU A 157 16.95 -31.21 0.67
C GLU A 157 17.55 -30.27 -0.38
N GLY A 158 18.88 -30.22 -0.46
CA GLY A 158 19.62 -29.39 -1.41
C GLY A 158 19.89 -27.95 -0.97
N ILE A 159 19.46 -27.53 0.22
CA ILE A 159 19.85 -26.24 0.79
C ILE A 159 21.18 -26.41 1.54
N SER A 160 22.20 -25.67 1.09
CA SER A 160 23.46 -25.57 1.82
C SER A 160 23.30 -24.56 2.96
N VAL A 161 23.36 -25.03 4.19
CA VAL A 161 23.34 -24.17 5.38
C VAL A 161 24.77 -23.88 5.81
N PRO A 162 25.20 -22.59 5.86
CA PRO A 162 26.52 -22.24 6.39
C PRO A 162 26.67 -22.67 7.85
N THR A 163 27.87 -23.00 8.24
CA THR A 163 28.19 -23.43 9.59
C THR A 163 28.20 -22.25 10.57
N THR A 164 28.11 -22.55 11.84
CA THR A 164 28.26 -21.53 12.91
C THR A 164 29.63 -20.82 12.79
N ASP A 165 30.66 -21.54 12.39
CA ASP A 165 32.01 -20.96 12.27
C ASP A 165 32.14 -20.03 11.06
N ASP A 166 31.40 -20.27 9.97
CA ASP A 166 31.31 -19.34 8.84
C ASP A 166 30.69 -17.98 9.28
N PHE A 167 29.62 -18.02 10.05
CA PHE A 167 28.99 -16.79 10.57
C PHE A 167 29.86 -16.09 11.62
N LYS A 168 30.54 -16.84 12.51
CA LYS A 168 31.52 -16.25 13.44
C LYS A 168 32.65 -15.56 12.69
N ALA A 169 33.15 -16.18 11.64
CA ALA A 169 34.20 -15.62 10.79
C ALA A 169 33.70 -14.33 10.10
N ALA A 170 32.46 -14.29 9.61
CA ALA A 170 31.86 -13.11 9.01
C ALA A 170 31.72 -11.94 9.99
N VAL A 171 31.23 -12.21 11.20
CA VAL A 171 31.10 -11.19 12.26
C VAL A 171 32.50 -10.67 12.66
N LYS A 172 33.47 -11.57 12.82
CA LYS A 172 34.85 -11.17 13.12
C LYS A 172 35.47 -10.33 12.00
N ALA A 173 35.29 -10.74 10.74
CA ALA A 173 35.79 -10.00 9.58
C ALA A 173 35.19 -8.59 9.51
N ALA A 174 33.88 -8.44 9.81
CA ALA A 174 33.22 -7.14 9.86
C ALA A 174 33.84 -6.22 10.93
N LYS A 175 34.13 -6.75 12.12
CA LYS A 175 34.77 -6.00 13.22
C LYS A 175 36.22 -5.59 12.91
N GLU A 176 36.94 -6.41 12.16
CA GLU A 176 38.33 -6.16 11.80
C GLU A 176 38.48 -5.38 10.48
N ALA A 177 37.36 -5.10 9.79
CA ALA A 177 37.38 -4.41 8.50
C ALA A 177 37.91 -2.97 8.61
N LYS A 178 38.74 -2.59 7.64
CA LYS A 178 39.17 -1.19 7.50
C LYS A 178 38.07 -0.41 6.82
N LEU A 179 37.27 0.27 7.62
CA LEU A 179 36.11 1.03 7.16
C LEU A 179 36.46 2.50 6.96
N GLU A 180 35.79 3.15 6.02
CA GLU A 180 35.82 4.59 5.83
C GLU A 180 34.54 5.21 6.39
N ALA A 181 34.60 6.49 6.81
CA ALA A 181 33.42 7.21 7.31
C ALA A 181 32.35 7.29 6.23
N TYR A 182 31.10 7.15 6.64
CA TYR A 182 29.97 7.32 5.74
C TYR A 182 29.87 8.77 5.26
N VAL A 183 29.67 8.96 3.97
CA VAL A 183 29.44 10.26 3.34
C VAL A 183 27.97 10.38 2.97
N ASP A 184 27.27 11.30 3.66
CA ASP A 184 25.85 11.55 3.43
C ASP A 184 25.66 12.50 2.23
N ASN A 185 25.52 11.93 1.06
CA ASN A 185 25.27 12.68 -0.16
C ASN A 185 23.80 13.13 -0.21
N VAL A 186 23.55 14.40 0.11
CA VAL A 186 22.22 15.01 0.05
C VAL A 186 22.15 15.99 -1.11
N LYS A 187 21.27 15.71 -2.07
CA LYS A 187 21.03 16.58 -3.22
C LYS A 187 20.29 17.84 -2.80
N GLN A 188 20.89 19.01 -3.04
CA GLN A 188 20.39 20.29 -2.55
C GLN A 188 19.36 20.96 -3.48
N GLU A 189 19.27 20.54 -4.75
CA GLU A 189 18.37 21.16 -5.72
C GLU A 189 16.89 21.06 -5.26
N PRO A 190 16.03 22.05 -5.63
CA PRO A 190 14.60 21.96 -5.41
C PRO A 190 13.97 20.79 -6.15
N LEU A 191 12.83 20.25 -5.67
CA LEU A 191 12.06 19.21 -6.39
C LEU A 191 11.71 19.67 -7.79
N VAL A 192 11.28 20.93 -7.94
CA VAL A 192 10.99 21.57 -9.22
C VAL A 192 11.96 22.76 -9.39
N PRO A 193 13.12 22.55 -10.03
CA PRO A 193 14.16 23.61 -10.14
C PRO A 193 13.69 24.84 -10.92
N VAL A 194 12.87 24.63 -11.94
CA VAL A 194 12.28 25.69 -12.77
C VAL A 194 10.78 25.65 -12.63
N LEU A 195 10.22 26.63 -11.96
CA LEU A 195 8.78 26.74 -11.82
C LEU A 195 8.11 26.95 -13.18
N PRO A 196 7.09 26.15 -13.52
CA PRO A 196 6.34 26.34 -14.75
C PRO A 196 5.60 27.70 -14.73
N LYS A 197 5.38 28.27 -15.92
CA LYS A 197 4.55 29.48 -16.05
C LYS A 197 3.13 29.15 -15.63
N LYS A 198 2.54 29.95 -14.74
CA LYS A 198 1.18 29.75 -14.25
C LYS A 198 0.15 29.61 -15.39
N GLY A 199 -0.66 28.56 -15.32
CA GLY A 199 -1.84 28.39 -16.14
C GLY A 199 -3.04 29.13 -15.56
N LYS A 200 -4.24 28.88 -16.11
CA LYS A 200 -5.48 29.59 -15.70
C LYS A 200 -6.63 28.63 -15.50
N ILE A 201 -7.44 28.92 -14.50
CA ILE A 201 -8.78 28.37 -14.32
C ILE A 201 -9.70 29.09 -15.33
N LYS A 202 -10.48 28.32 -16.09
CA LYS A 202 -11.41 28.81 -17.12
C LYS A 202 -12.81 28.98 -16.58
N LYS A 203 -13.27 28.05 -15.70
CA LYS A 203 -14.61 27.99 -15.15
C LYS A 203 -14.57 27.46 -13.74
N GLU A 204 -15.50 27.92 -12.91
CA GLU A 204 -15.79 27.38 -11.60
C GLU A 204 -17.28 27.08 -11.49
N GLU A 205 -17.66 25.93 -10.94
CA GLU A 205 -19.04 25.49 -10.80
C GLU A 205 -19.22 24.63 -9.54
N GLU A 206 -20.43 24.55 -9.03
CA GLU A 206 -20.79 23.63 -7.96
C GLU A 206 -20.85 22.20 -8.50
N SER A 207 -20.57 21.24 -7.64
CA SER A 207 -20.63 19.81 -7.93
C SER A 207 -21.37 19.08 -6.80
N LEU A 208 -21.45 17.75 -6.87
CA LEU A 208 -22.14 16.95 -5.86
C LEU A 208 -21.36 16.83 -4.56
N PHE A 209 -22.02 16.38 -3.52
CA PHE A 209 -21.44 16.08 -2.20
C PHE A 209 -20.66 17.25 -1.58
N GLY A 210 -21.07 18.50 -1.86
CA GLY A 210 -20.39 19.70 -1.37
C GLY A 210 -19.03 20.00 -2.04
N TYR A 211 -18.72 19.33 -3.14
CA TYR A 211 -17.55 19.68 -3.95
C TYR A 211 -17.87 20.85 -4.88
N LYS A 212 -16.80 21.58 -5.23
CA LYS A 212 -16.76 22.53 -6.35
C LYS A 212 -15.78 22.02 -7.39
N CYS A 213 -15.95 22.47 -8.63
CA CYS A 213 -15.13 22.05 -9.76
C CYS A 213 -14.52 23.25 -10.47
N TRP A 214 -13.20 23.25 -10.63
CA TRP A 214 -12.47 24.13 -11.55
C TRP A 214 -12.16 23.40 -12.83
N THR A 215 -12.63 23.93 -13.96
CA THR A 215 -12.18 23.51 -15.29
C THR A 215 -10.98 24.38 -15.69
N LEU A 216 -9.85 23.75 -15.96
CA LEU A 216 -8.61 24.42 -16.32
C LEU A 216 -8.52 24.66 -17.85
N LYS A 217 -7.66 25.61 -18.25
CA LYS A 217 -7.46 25.91 -19.68
C LYS A 217 -6.86 24.73 -20.46
N ASN A 218 -6.07 23.87 -19.82
CA ASN A 218 -5.52 22.66 -20.42
C ASN A 218 -6.51 21.50 -20.56
N GLY A 219 -7.73 21.62 -20.00
CA GLY A 219 -8.80 20.61 -20.07
C GLY A 219 -8.94 19.77 -18.79
N ALA A 220 -7.98 19.80 -17.88
CA ALA A 220 -8.11 19.12 -16.58
C ALA A 220 -9.25 19.73 -15.78
N ARG A 221 -9.93 18.88 -14.97
CA ARG A 221 -10.91 19.32 -13.99
C ARG A 221 -10.35 19.07 -12.60
N VAL A 222 -10.61 19.99 -11.68
CA VAL A 222 -10.17 19.91 -10.30
C VAL A 222 -11.39 20.04 -9.39
N PHE A 223 -11.81 18.94 -8.82
CA PHE A 223 -12.86 18.88 -7.81
C PHE A 223 -12.23 19.09 -6.45
N TYR A 224 -12.83 19.91 -5.62
CA TYR A 224 -12.29 20.17 -4.29
C TYR A 224 -13.40 20.36 -3.26
N ARG A 225 -13.14 19.85 -2.06
CA ARG A 225 -13.98 20.02 -0.90
C ARG A 225 -13.10 20.28 0.32
N GLN A 226 -13.19 21.47 0.88
CA GLN A 226 -12.56 21.77 2.16
C GLN A 226 -13.37 21.09 3.27
N THR A 227 -12.69 20.37 4.15
CA THR A 227 -13.26 19.69 5.31
C THR A 227 -12.43 20.00 6.55
N ASP A 228 -13.02 19.76 7.70
CA ASP A 228 -12.37 19.86 9.00
C ASP A 228 -12.34 18.52 9.74
N PHE A 229 -12.56 17.41 9.04
CA PHE A 229 -12.62 16.07 9.66
C PHE A 229 -11.28 15.66 10.27
N ASN A 230 -10.19 16.06 9.63
CA ASN A 230 -8.82 15.86 10.10
C ASN A 230 -7.99 17.12 9.85
N GLU A 231 -7.44 17.70 10.91
CA GLU A 231 -6.66 18.97 10.83
C GLU A 231 -5.33 18.81 10.08
N SER A 232 -4.82 17.60 9.99
CA SER A 232 -3.50 17.29 9.41
C SER A 232 -3.58 16.55 8.09
N GLU A 233 -4.73 16.57 7.40
CA GLU A 233 -4.92 15.76 6.21
C GLU A 233 -5.44 16.58 5.02
N VAL A 234 -4.74 16.45 3.90
CA VAL A 234 -5.18 16.86 2.57
C VAL A 234 -4.92 15.69 1.64
N ASN A 235 -5.98 15.12 1.10
CA ASN A 235 -5.91 14.00 0.16
C ASN A 235 -6.04 14.48 -1.27
N VAL A 236 -5.41 13.75 -2.19
CA VAL A 236 -5.61 13.89 -3.64
C VAL A 236 -5.80 12.54 -4.30
N LYS A 237 -6.81 12.46 -5.15
CA LYS A 237 -6.94 11.42 -6.17
C LYS A 237 -7.01 12.08 -7.53
N ALA A 238 -6.40 11.45 -8.53
CA ALA A 238 -6.58 11.84 -9.92
C ALA A 238 -6.79 10.60 -10.75
N PHE A 239 -7.64 10.67 -11.76
CA PHE A 239 -7.82 9.55 -12.67
C PHE A 239 -8.08 10.02 -14.10
N SER A 240 -7.72 9.16 -15.05
CA SER A 240 -8.08 9.25 -16.47
C SER A 240 -8.49 7.86 -16.96
N TRP A 241 -9.38 7.81 -17.95
CA TRP A 241 -9.67 6.56 -18.63
C TRP A 241 -8.53 6.17 -19.56
N GLY A 242 -8.26 4.86 -19.64
CA GLY A 242 -7.20 4.29 -20.47
C GLY A 242 -6.79 2.92 -19.92
N GLY A 243 -5.86 2.94 -19.01
CA GLY A 243 -5.41 1.75 -18.29
C GLY A 243 -4.60 0.77 -19.16
N SER A 244 -4.32 -0.38 -18.56
CA SER A 244 -3.56 -1.45 -19.23
C SER A 244 -4.32 -2.09 -20.39
N ASN A 245 -5.65 -1.90 -20.49
CA ASN A 245 -6.44 -2.36 -21.64
C ASN A 245 -6.12 -1.60 -22.94
N LYS A 246 -5.44 -0.46 -22.86
CA LYS A 246 -4.88 0.25 -24.03
C LYS A 246 -3.56 -0.32 -24.52
N LEU A 247 -2.90 -1.15 -23.70
CA LEU A 247 -1.59 -1.71 -24.02
C LEU A 247 -1.71 -2.98 -24.87
N ALA A 248 -0.73 -3.20 -25.73
CA ALA A 248 -0.63 -4.44 -26.50
C ALA A 248 -0.35 -5.64 -25.60
N ASP A 249 -0.66 -6.86 -26.07
CA ASP A 249 -0.48 -8.08 -25.27
C ASP A 249 0.98 -8.36 -24.89
N LYS A 250 1.94 -7.89 -25.68
CA LYS A 250 3.37 -7.95 -25.35
C LYS A 250 3.71 -7.19 -24.07
N ASP A 251 2.91 -6.22 -23.67
CA ASP A 251 3.12 -5.34 -22.52
C ASP A 251 2.38 -5.80 -21.25
N ILE A 252 1.72 -6.98 -21.29
CA ILE A 252 0.97 -7.49 -20.13
C ILE A 252 1.87 -7.64 -18.90
N ALA A 253 3.06 -8.24 -19.04
CA ALA A 253 4.00 -8.41 -17.94
C ALA A 253 4.47 -7.05 -17.39
N ASN A 254 4.78 -6.09 -18.26
CA ASN A 254 5.13 -4.72 -17.87
C ASN A 254 3.98 -4.07 -17.09
N SER A 255 2.73 -4.21 -17.54
CA SER A 255 1.58 -3.61 -16.87
C SER A 255 1.34 -4.16 -15.45
N LYS A 256 1.59 -5.45 -15.21
CA LYS A 256 1.47 -6.07 -13.88
C LYS A 256 2.49 -5.52 -12.88
N LEU A 257 3.66 -5.09 -13.35
CA LEU A 257 4.75 -4.57 -12.51
C LEU A 257 4.77 -3.04 -12.42
N PHE A 258 3.98 -2.35 -13.24
CA PHE A 258 3.98 -0.90 -13.35
C PHE A 258 3.93 -0.19 -11.98
N ASN A 259 2.94 -0.53 -11.17
CA ASN A 259 2.73 0.14 -9.89
C ASN A 259 3.91 -0.06 -8.94
N MET A 260 4.43 -1.28 -8.81
CA MET A 260 5.57 -1.60 -7.95
C MET A 260 6.84 -0.86 -8.38
N VAL A 261 7.11 -0.80 -9.68
CA VAL A 261 8.31 -0.13 -10.20
C VAL A 261 8.26 1.37 -9.94
N PHE A 262 7.14 2.05 -10.26
CA PHE A 262 7.06 3.51 -10.10
C PHE A 262 6.74 3.98 -8.67
N GLN A 263 6.49 3.07 -7.75
CA GLN A 263 6.51 3.34 -6.31
C GLN A 263 7.91 3.19 -5.70
N SER A 264 8.78 2.39 -6.32
CA SER A 264 10.10 2.07 -5.80
C SER A 264 11.24 2.84 -6.47
N THR A 265 11.02 3.44 -7.64
CA THR A 265 12.01 4.22 -8.38
C THR A 265 11.90 5.71 -8.09
N GLY A 266 12.93 6.46 -8.43
CA GLY A 266 13.01 7.89 -8.24
C GLY A 266 11.97 8.72 -9.02
N LEU A 267 12.02 10.03 -8.83
CA LEU A 267 11.09 10.98 -9.45
C LEU A 267 11.80 12.27 -9.85
N GLY A 268 11.53 12.77 -11.05
CA GLY A 268 12.20 13.94 -11.59
C GLY A 268 13.70 13.71 -11.74
N ASN A 269 14.50 14.57 -11.15
CA ASN A 269 15.97 14.47 -11.13
C ASN A 269 16.53 13.65 -9.96
N PHE A 270 15.66 13.06 -9.13
CA PHE A 270 16.05 12.33 -7.93
C PHE A 270 15.90 10.84 -8.15
N ASN A 271 16.94 10.06 -7.83
CA ASN A 271 16.78 8.61 -7.64
C ASN A 271 16.00 8.32 -6.35
N ALA A 272 15.65 7.06 -6.09
CA ALA A 272 14.82 6.68 -4.94
C ALA A 272 15.42 7.14 -3.59
N THR A 273 16.72 6.94 -3.40
CA THR A 273 17.43 7.35 -2.17
C THR A 273 17.50 8.87 -2.02
N GLU A 274 17.83 9.59 -3.09
CA GLU A 274 17.87 11.05 -3.08
C GLU A 274 16.49 11.65 -2.80
N LEU A 275 15.44 11.07 -3.37
CA LEU A 275 14.05 11.51 -3.14
C LEU A 275 13.65 11.29 -1.69
N GLN A 276 13.96 10.12 -1.12
CA GLN A 276 13.69 9.82 0.29
C GLN A 276 14.37 10.83 1.22
N LYS A 277 15.67 11.11 0.99
CA LYS A 277 16.41 12.14 1.76
C LYS A 277 15.81 13.53 1.59
N LYS A 278 15.36 13.88 0.39
CA LYS A 278 14.76 15.19 0.08
C LYS A 278 13.41 15.41 0.75
N LEU A 279 12.65 14.33 0.92
CA LEU A 279 11.31 14.36 1.52
C LEU A 279 11.34 14.12 3.05
N ALA A 280 12.49 13.85 3.64
CA ALA A 280 12.60 13.64 5.08
C ALA A 280 11.99 14.81 5.87
N GLY A 281 11.17 14.51 6.86
CA GLY A 281 10.42 15.50 7.64
C GLY A 281 9.22 16.13 6.91
N LYS A 282 8.98 15.78 5.65
CA LYS A 282 7.80 16.17 4.89
C LYS A 282 6.75 15.06 4.97
N GLN A 283 5.53 15.44 5.31
CA GLN A 283 4.39 14.54 5.23
C GLN A 283 3.63 14.80 3.92
N ALA A 284 4.22 14.36 2.83
CA ALA A 284 3.64 14.47 1.49
C ALA A 284 4.06 13.28 0.63
N SER A 285 3.11 12.66 -0.04
CA SER A 285 3.36 11.57 -0.98
C SER A 285 2.40 11.60 -2.16
N VAL A 286 2.87 11.16 -3.33
CA VAL A 286 2.04 10.96 -4.54
C VAL A 286 2.52 9.71 -5.26
N ASN A 287 1.62 8.77 -5.48
CA ASN A 287 1.88 7.53 -6.19
C ASN A 287 1.09 7.52 -7.51
N ALA A 288 1.74 7.06 -8.57
CA ALA A 288 1.09 6.76 -9.84
C ALA A 288 0.61 5.31 -9.85
N SER A 289 -0.54 5.06 -10.47
CA SER A 289 -1.12 3.73 -10.60
C SER A 289 -1.69 3.50 -11.99
N LEU A 290 -1.57 2.26 -12.46
CA LEU A 290 -2.17 1.77 -13.69
C LEU A 290 -3.09 0.60 -13.32
N SER A 291 -4.37 0.73 -13.65
CA SER A 291 -5.36 -0.35 -13.52
C SER A 291 -5.74 -0.90 -14.88
N ALA A 292 -6.73 -1.80 -14.94
CA ALA A 292 -7.21 -2.33 -16.22
C ALA A 292 -7.78 -1.24 -17.13
N TYR A 293 -8.56 -0.32 -16.57
CA TYR A 293 -9.38 0.64 -17.32
C TYR A 293 -8.95 2.09 -17.17
N SER A 294 -8.08 2.39 -16.22
CA SER A 294 -7.69 3.76 -15.90
C SER A 294 -6.25 3.83 -15.39
N GLU A 295 -5.64 4.98 -15.51
CA GLU A 295 -4.48 5.40 -14.77
C GLU A 295 -4.84 6.51 -13.79
N GLY A 296 -4.05 6.64 -12.74
CA GLY A 296 -4.36 7.63 -11.71
C GLY A 296 -3.18 8.01 -10.83
N LEU A 297 -3.42 9.03 -10.03
CA LEU A 297 -2.57 9.40 -8.91
C LEU A 297 -3.36 9.27 -7.60
N SER A 298 -2.68 8.86 -6.55
CA SER A 298 -3.18 8.95 -5.19
C SER A 298 -2.08 9.53 -4.30
N GLY A 299 -2.47 10.41 -3.38
CA GLY A 299 -1.50 11.05 -2.51
C GLY A 299 -2.16 11.77 -1.36
N SER A 300 -1.33 12.19 -0.42
CA SER A 300 -1.77 12.98 0.72
C SER A 300 -0.67 13.91 1.19
N SER A 301 -1.06 14.93 1.93
CA SER A 301 -0.12 15.77 2.68
C SER A 301 -0.79 16.36 3.93
N THR A 302 0.03 16.97 4.78
CA THR A 302 -0.49 17.94 5.74
C THR A 302 -0.75 19.29 5.05
N PRO A 303 -1.57 20.18 5.62
CA PRO A 303 -1.72 21.55 5.13
C PRO A 303 -0.38 22.29 4.99
N LYS A 304 0.57 22.04 5.89
CA LYS A 304 1.92 22.60 5.90
C LYS A 304 2.74 22.17 4.67
N ASP A 305 2.59 20.93 4.25
CA ASP A 305 3.34 20.32 3.15
C ASP A 305 2.58 20.30 1.82
N LEU A 306 1.47 21.04 1.73
CA LEU A 306 0.62 21.10 0.52
C LEU A 306 1.41 21.49 -0.74
N ARG A 307 2.38 22.40 -0.62
CA ARG A 307 3.27 22.75 -1.73
C ARG A 307 4.05 21.55 -2.24
N THR A 308 4.61 20.75 -1.33
CA THR A 308 5.37 19.55 -1.69
C THR A 308 4.46 18.53 -2.42
N LEU A 309 3.20 18.38 -1.97
CA LEU A 309 2.22 17.55 -2.67
C LEU A 309 2.06 17.98 -4.14
N PHE A 310 1.90 19.28 -4.40
CA PHE A 310 1.76 19.81 -5.76
C PHE A 310 3.05 19.69 -6.60
N GLU A 311 4.22 19.85 -6.00
CA GLU A 311 5.50 19.61 -6.67
C GLU A 311 5.63 18.14 -7.09
N LEU A 312 5.23 17.20 -6.22
CA LEU A 312 5.20 15.77 -6.55
C LEU A 312 4.17 15.45 -7.65
N ILE A 313 2.96 16.02 -7.59
CA ILE A 313 1.96 15.87 -8.67
C ILE A 313 2.54 16.34 -10.00
N TYR A 314 3.16 17.53 -10.02
CA TYR A 314 3.77 18.07 -11.24
C TYR A 314 4.83 17.13 -11.81
N LEU A 315 5.70 16.59 -10.96
CA LEU A 315 6.76 15.67 -11.38
C LEU A 315 6.22 14.34 -11.91
N ARG A 316 5.05 13.86 -11.42
CA ARG A 316 4.41 12.66 -11.96
C ARG A 316 3.96 12.80 -13.43
N PHE A 317 3.75 14.01 -13.91
CA PHE A 317 3.44 14.30 -15.33
C PHE A 317 4.67 14.65 -16.17
N GLN A 318 5.87 14.50 -15.63
CA GLN A 318 7.12 14.65 -16.36
C GLN A 318 7.65 13.28 -16.79
N THR A 319 8.76 13.28 -17.53
CA THR A 319 9.47 12.04 -17.86
C THR A 319 9.87 11.31 -16.56
N PRO A 320 9.57 10.01 -16.42
CA PRO A 320 9.94 9.27 -15.24
C PRO A 320 11.46 9.22 -15.07
N ALA A 321 11.91 9.29 -13.84
CA ALA A 321 13.34 9.18 -13.50
C ALA A 321 13.94 7.91 -14.13
N ASN A 322 15.20 8.00 -14.55
CA ASN A 322 15.96 6.84 -14.95
C ASN A 322 16.74 6.33 -13.73
N ASP A 323 16.20 5.34 -13.06
CA ASP A 323 16.73 4.77 -11.82
C ASP A 323 16.89 3.24 -11.95
N PRO A 324 17.86 2.78 -12.76
CA PRO A 324 18.05 1.37 -13.02
C PRO A 324 18.51 0.58 -11.77
N ASP A 325 19.17 1.23 -10.83
CA ASP A 325 19.64 0.57 -9.61
C ASP A 325 18.46 0.19 -8.71
N ALA A 326 17.53 1.11 -8.47
CA ALA A 326 16.29 0.82 -7.74
C ALA A 326 15.44 -0.24 -8.46
N TYR A 327 15.32 -0.15 -9.79
CA TYR A 327 14.61 -1.17 -10.57
C TYR A 327 15.25 -2.55 -10.43
N ASN A 328 16.56 -2.69 -10.58
CA ASN A 328 17.26 -3.96 -10.49
C ASN A 328 17.18 -4.56 -9.08
N SER A 329 17.27 -3.71 -8.06
CA SER A 329 17.08 -4.11 -6.67
C SER A 329 15.67 -4.68 -6.44
N LEU A 330 14.64 -3.97 -6.90
CA LEU A 330 13.25 -4.42 -6.83
C LEU A 330 13.07 -5.76 -7.56
N MET A 331 13.57 -5.90 -8.79
CA MET A 331 13.45 -7.14 -9.57
C MET A 331 14.10 -8.33 -8.88
N THR A 332 15.24 -8.12 -8.22
CA THR A 332 15.93 -9.16 -7.45
C THR A 332 15.10 -9.59 -6.23
N ALA A 333 14.56 -8.63 -5.47
CA ALA A 333 13.71 -8.90 -4.32
C ALA A 333 12.42 -9.61 -4.73
N LEU A 334 11.77 -9.16 -5.80
CA LEU A 334 10.54 -9.76 -6.33
C LEU A 334 10.77 -11.19 -6.80
N ARG A 335 11.87 -11.48 -7.49
CA ARG A 335 12.20 -12.85 -7.92
C ARG A 335 12.28 -13.81 -6.72
N THR A 336 12.94 -13.40 -5.66
CA THR A 336 13.04 -14.20 -4.43
C THR A 336 11.66 -14.38 -3.76
N THR A 337 10.89 -13.29 -3.64
CA THR A 337 9.57 -13.31 -3.02
C THR A 337 8.60 -14.19 -3.80
N LEU A 338 8.51 -14.02 -5.11
CA LEU A 338 7.61 -14.82 -5.97
C LEU A 338 8.01 -16.30 -5.99
N ALA A 339 9.31 -16.60 -6.08
CA ALA A 339 9.79 -17.98 -6.04
C ALA A 339 9.42 -18.70 -4.73
N ASN A 340 9.35 -17.98 -3.63
CA ASN A 340 8.88 -18.54 -2.36
C ASN A 340 7.35 -18.64 -2.32
N GLN A 341 6.62 -17.64 -2.81
CA GLN A 341 5.16 -17.65 -2.88
C GLN A 341 4.62 -18.77 -3.77
N GLU A 342 5.26 -19.06 -4.91
CA GLU A 342 4.85 -20.14 -5.82
C GLU A 342 4.92 -21.55 -5.19
N LYS A 343 5.66 -21.70 -4.09
CA LYS A 343 5.73 -22.96 -3.33
C LYS A 343 4.58 -23.10 -2.32
N VAL A 344 3.85 -22.03 -2.06
CA VAL A 344 2.77 -22.00 -1.07
C VAL A 344 1.46 -22.49 -1.71
N PRO A 345 0.78 -23.50 -1.13
CA PRO A 345 -0.45 -24.05 -1.68
C PRO A 345 -1.56 -23.01 -1.89
N GLU A 346 -1.64 -22.01 -1.05
CA GLU A 346 -2.61 -20.90 -1.16
C GLU A 346 -2.39 -20.04 -2.41
N THR A 347 -1.16 -19.93 -2.92
CA THR A 347 -0.88 -19.27 -4.19
C THR A 347 -1.47 -20.05 -5.34
N ALA A 348 -1.25 -21.38 -5.40
CA ALA A 348 -1.88 -22.24 -6.41
C ALA A 348 -3.41 -22.15 -6.37
N PHE A 349 -4.00 -22.02 -5.18
CA PHE A 349 -5.44 -21.83 -5.02
C PHE A 349 -5.94 -20.52 -5.64
N ARG A 350 -5.27 -19.40 -5.33
CA ARG A 350 -5.60 -18.09 -5.93
C ARG A 350 -5.46 -18.09 -7.44
N ASP A 351 -4.38 -18.67 -7.96
CA ASP A 351 -4.15 -18.77 -9.40
C ASP A 351 -5.26 -19.59 -10.09
N SER A 352 -5.65 -20.70 -9.45
CA SER A 352 -6.74 -21.55 -9.92
C SER A 352 -8.08 -20.81 -9.97
N ILE A 353 -8.37 -19.91 -9.01
CA ILE A 353 -9.59 -19.09 -9.02
C ILE A 353 -9.60 -18.22 -10.28
N PHE A 354 -8.58 -17.41 -10.51
CA PHE A 354 -8.55 -16.50 -11.67
C PHE A 354 -8.52 -17.24 -13.00
N ALA A 355 -7.75 -18.33 -13.08
CA ALA A 355 -7.71 -19.18 -14.25
C ALA A 355 -9.09 -19.77 -14.58
N THR A 356 -9.81 -20.23 -13.57
CA THR A 356 -11.16 -20.80 -13.73
C THR A 356 -12.19 -19.73 -14.08
N LEU A 357 -12.16 -18.58 -13.39
CA LEU A 357 -13.12 -17.51 -13.61
C LEU A 357 -12.99 -16.85 -14.99
N TYR A 358 -11.77 -16.74 -15.53
CA TYR A 358 -11.49 -15.97 -16.74
C TYR A 358 -10.83 -16.80 -17.86
N ASP A 359 -11.04 -18.11 -17.85
CA ASP A 359 -10.54 -19.03 -18.89
C ASP A 359 -9.07 -18.81 -19.25
N HIS A 360 -8.21 -18.79 -18.21
CA HIS A 360 -6.77 -18.57 -18.32
C HIS A 360 -6.35 -17.28 -19.04
N ASN A 361 -7.19 -16.25 -19.07
CA ASN A 361 -6.85 -14.99 -19.69
C ASN A 361 -5.61 -14.34 -19.04
N ALA A 362 -4.57 -14.10 -19.84
CA ALA A 362 -3.28 -13.60 -19.34
C ALA A 362 -3.35 -12.25 -18.59
N ARG A 363 -4.36 -11.42 -18.89
CA ARG A 363 -4.57 -10.13 -18.20
C ARG A 363 -5.21 -10.29 -16.81
N GLN A 364 -5.78 -11.45 -16.52
CA GLN A 364 -6.42 -11.78 -15.24
C GLN A 364 -5.59 -12.73 -14.38
N THR A 365 -4.41 -13.17 -14.83
CA THR A 365 -3.53 -14.02 -14.03
C THR A 365 -2.70 -13.19 -13.05
N ASN A 366 -2.32 -13.80 -11.92
CA ASN A 366 -1.37 -13.22 -10.98
C ASN A 366 0.03 -13.10 -11.59
N LEU A 367 0.90 -12.36 -10.94
CA LEU A 367 2.31 -12.21 -11.30
C LEU A 367 3.09 -13.45 -10.84
N HIS A 368 3.91 -14.00 -11.72
CA HIS A 368 4.79 -15.14 -11.49
C HIS A 368 6.25 -14.83 -11.79
N VAL A 369 7.17 -15.66 -11.29
CA VAL A 369 8.62 -15.52 -11.57
C VAL A 369 8.88 -15.47 -13.09
N ALA A 370 8.19 -16.31 -13.87
CA ALA A 370 8.34 -16.34 -15.32
C ALA A 370 7.89 -15.06 -16.04
N ASP A 371 7.05 -14.23 -15.41
CA ASP A 371 6.66 -12.94 -15.97
C ASP A 371 7.79 -11.91 -15.85
N LEU A 372 8.64 -12.04 -14.82
CA LEU A 372 9.77 -11.12 -14.61
C LEU A 372 10.78 -11.14 -15.78
N ASP A 373 10.91 -12.27 -16.47
CA ASP A 373 11.81 -12.41 -17.62
C ASP A 373 11.29 -11.68 -18.87
N LYS A 374 10.01 -11.29 -18.87
CA LYS A 374 9.35 -10.57 -19.97
C LYS A 374 9.29 -9.06 -19.73
N VAL A 375 9.68 -8.61 -18.53
CA VAL A 375 9.62 -7.20 -18.16
C VAL A 375 10.84 -6.45 -18.64
N ASN A 376 10.64 -5.26 -19.18
CA ASN A 376 11.69 -4.38 -19.64
C ASN A 376 11.51 -2.97 -19.05
N TYR A 377 12.57 -2.43 -18.43
CA TYR A 377 12.51 -1.13 -17.75
C TYR A 377 12.25 0.04 -18.70
N ASP A 378 12.85 0.03 -19.89
CA ASP A 378 12.62 1.08 -20.87
C ASP A 378 11.19 1.06 -21.43
N GLU A 379 10.62 -0.14 -21.62
CA GLU A 379 9.21 -0.30 -21.99
C GLU A 379 8.27 0.20 -20.87
N LEU A 380 8.58 -0.08 -19.62
CA LEU A 380 7.84 0.46 -18.46
C LEU A 380 7.87 1.99 -18.47
N ARG A 381 9.03 2.60 -18.68
CA ARG A 381 9.18 4.07 -18.78
C ARG A 381 8.44 4.64 -19.98
N ARG A 382 8.42 3.94 -21.12
CA ARG A 382 7.61 4.29 -22.28
C ARG A 382 6.12 4.29 -21.93
N ILE A 383 5.63 3.19 -21.33
CA ILE A 383 4.24 3.07 -20.90
C ILE A 383 3.87 4.20 -19.93
N TYR A 384 4.73 4.48 -18.96
CA TYR A 384 4.52 5.60 -18.04
C TYR A 384 4.37 6.92 -18.79
N SER A 385 5.33 7.22 -19.69
CA SER A 385 5.32 8.45 -20.45
C SER A 385 4.11 8.59 -21.38
N GLU A 386 3.55 7.49 -21.86
CA GLU A 386 2.32 7.49 -22.66
C GLU A 386 1.08 7.75 -21.79
N ARG A 387 1.01 7.16 -20.59
CA ARG A 387 -0.17 7.26 -19.73
C ARG A 387 -0.23 8.55 -18.91
N PHE A 388 0.92 9.10 -18.52
CA PHE A 388 1.02 10.29 -17.68
C PHE A 388 1.56 11.53 -18.41
N ASN A 389 1.45 11.62 -19.74
CA ASN A 389 2.04 12.73 -20.49
C ASN A 389 1.20 14.01 -20.49
N ALA A 390 -0.08 13.94 -20.13
CA ALA A 390 -1.00 15.06 -20.29
C ALA A 390 -2.06 15.11 -19.18
N ALA A 391 -1.94 16.07 -18.29
CA ALA A 391 -2.91 16.28 -17.21
C ALA A 391 -4.29 16.70 -17.70
N GLY A 392 -4.40 17.22 -18.94
CA GLY A 392 -5.68 17.61 -19.53
C GLY A 392 -6.69 16.48 -19.65
N ASP A 393 -6.25 15.23 -19.58
CA ASP A 393 -7.10 14.04 -19.60
C ASP A 393 -7.60 13.63 -18.20
N PHE A 394 -7.04 14.23 -17.16
CA PHE A 394 -7.29 13.83 -15.78
C PHE A 394 -8.33 14.69 -15.09
N ASP A 395 -9.06 14.04 -14.20
CA ASP A 395 -9.88 14.67 -13.16
C ASP A 395 -9.15 14.51 -11.82
N PHE A 396 -8.93 15.61 -11.13
CA PHE A 396 -8.29 15.67 -9.82
C PHE A 396 -9.34 15.92 -8.75
N VAL A 397 -9.25 15.22 -7.63
CA VAL A 397 -10.12 15.38 -6.47
C VAL A 397 -9.25 15.72 -5.26
N PHE A 398 -9.48 16.88 -4.64
CA PHE A 398 -8.84 17.29 -3.40
C PHE A 398 -9.86 17.35 -2.27
N THR A 399 -9.55 16.69 -1.16
CA THR A 399 -10.42 16.65 0.03
C THR A 399 -9.57 16.83 1.29
N GLY A 400 -9.98 17.68 2.21
CA GLY A 400 -9.28 17.85 3.49
C GLY A 400 -9.16 19.28 3.96
N ASN A 401 -8.25 19.51 4.90
CA ASN A 401 -8.03 20.80 5.54
C ASN A 401 -7.02 21.64 4.75
N PHE A 402 -7.50 22.49 3.87
CA PHE A 402 -6.67 23.42 3.10
C PHE A 402 -7.34 24.78 2.96
N ASN A 403 -6.56 25.82 2.77
CA ASN A 403 -7.07 27.11 2.36
C ASN A 403 -7.34 27.09 0.84
N VAL A 404 -8.55 27.48 0.41
CA VAL A 404 -9.00 27.40 -0.98
C VAL A 404 -8.17 28.30 -1.91
N ASP A 405 -7.78 29.49 -1.47
CA ASP A 405 -6.96 30.41 -2.29
C ASP A 405 -5.54 29.86 -2.46
N THR A 406 -4.99 29.22 -1.43
CA THR A 406 -3.71 28.53 -1.50
C THR A 406 -3.78 27.33 -2.47
N LEU A 407 -4.82 26.50 -2.37
CA LEU A 407 -5.08 25.40 -3.30
C LEU A 407 -5.16 25.92 -4.74
N ARG A 408 -5.96 26.97 -4.97
CA ARG A 408 -6.12 27.64 -6.28
C ARG A 408 -4.77 28.08 -6.85
N SER A 409 -3.94 28.75 -6.03
CA SER A 409 -2.62 29.21 -6.46
C SER A 409 -1.72 28.06 -6.88
N TYR A 410 -1.74 26.92 -6.16
CA TYR A 410 -0.94 25.73 -6.51
C TYR A 410 -1.51 24.99 -7.72
N VAL A 411 -2.82 24.90 -7.87
CA VAL A 411 -3.46 24.35 -9.10
C VAL A 411 -3.02 25.15 -10.33
N GLU A 412 -3.07 26.49 -10.25
CA GLU A 412 -2.61 27.38 -11.34
C GLU A 412 -1.10 27.24 -11.61
N GLN A 413 -0.29 26.98 -10.57
CA GLN A 413 1.16 26.88 -10.69
C GLN A 413 1.62 25.51 -11.22
N TYR A 414 1.00 24.39 -10.80
CA TYR A 414 1.53 23.06 -11.02
C TYR A 414 0.67 22.15 -11.89
N ILE A 415 -0.67 22.32 -11.92
CA ILE A 415 -1.56 21.47 -12.74
C ILE A 415 -1.97 22.18 -14.03
N ALA A 416 -2.37 23.43 -13.95
CA ALA A 416 -2.85 24.16 -15.11
C ALA A 416 -1.82 24.39 -16.24
N PRO A 417 -0.49 24.45 -16.00
CA PRO A 417 0.50 24.53 -17.07
C PRO A 417 0.84 23.19 -17.72
N LEU A 418 0.40 22.06 -17.16
CA LEU A 418 0.65 20.73 -17.74
C LEU A 418 -0.03 20.56 -19.08
N LYS A 419 0.46 19.61 -19.87
CA LYS A 419 0.03 19.40 -21.25
C LYS A 419 -1.49 19.15 -21.35
N ALA A 420 -2.10 19.81 -22.33
CA ALA A 420 -3.49 19.62 -22.69
C ALA A 420 -3.69 18.42 -23.62
N VAL A 421 -4.91 17.89 -23.67
CA VAL A 421 -5.35 16.91 -24.66
C VAL A 421 -6.40 17.52 -25.59
N LYS A 422 -6.45 17.06 -26.82
CA LYS A 422 -7.49 17.47 -27.79
C LYS A 422 -8.83 16.76 -27.48
N LYS A 423 -8.75 15.51 -27.03
CA LYS A 423 -9.89 14.66 -26.71
C LYS A 423 -9.49 13.77 -25.55
N ARG A 424 -10.34 13.65 -24.55
CA ARG A 424 -10.16 12.72 -23.44
C ARG A 424 -10.28 11.28 -23.90
N GLU A 425 -9.51 10.41 -23.29
CA GLU A 425 -9.62 8.98 -23.53
C GLU A 425 -10.94 8.43 -22.96
N SER A 426 -11.36 7.32 -23.50
CA SER A 426 -12.52 6.56 -23.03
C SER A 426 -12.11 5.17 -22.62
N ILE A 427 -12.93 4.52 -21.80
CA ILE A 427 -12.74 3.14 -21.38
C ILE A 427 -12.65 2.20 -22.59
N THR A 428 -11.81 1.18 -22.50
CA THR A 428 -11.65 0.14 -23.51
C THR A 428 -12.11 -1.21 -22.97
N ASP A 429 -13.14 -1.76 -23.57
CA ASP A 429 -13.63 -3.11 -23.29
C ASP A 429 -12.92 -4.13 -24.19
N LEU A 430 -12.10 -4.99 -23.61
CA LEU A 430 -11.44 -6.12 -24.29
C LEU A 430 -12.31 -7.38 -24.32
N ASN A 431 -13.57 -7.29 -23.91
CA ASN A 431 -14.49 -8.39 -23.82
C ASN A 431 -14.00 -9.56 -22.93
N ILE A 432 -13.21 -9.25 -21.90
CA ILE A 432 -12.80 -10.22 -20.88
C ILE A 432 -14.00 -10.41 -19.94
N ARG A 433 -14.51 -11.64 -19.86
CA ARG A 433 -15.72 -11.96 -19.11
C ARG A 433 -15.51 -13.19 -18.24
N PRO A 434 -16.25 -13.28 -17.12
CA PRO A 434 -16.31 -14.52 -16.37
C PRO A 434 -16.80 -15.67 -17.24
N ALA A 435 -16.24 -16.84 -17.03
CA ALA A 435 -16.63 -18.07 -17.72
C ALA A 435 -18.11 -18.40 -17.42
N LYS A 436 -18.83 -18.92 -18.43
CA LYS A 436 -20.27 -19.21 -18.34
C LYS A 436 -20.52 -20.64 -17.87
N GLY A 437 -21.65 -20.82 -17.21
CA GLY A 437 -22.14 -22.13 -16.79
C GLY A 437 -21.61 -22.55 -15.41
N ILE A 438 -21.83 -23.82 -15.08
CA ILE A 438 -21.37 -24.39 -13.79
C ILE A 438 -20.00 -25.03 -14.02
N ILE A 439 -19.00 -24.49 -13.35
CA ILE A 439 -17.62 -24.94 -13.43
C ILE A 439 -17.18 -25.46 -12.06
N ASN A 440 -16.73 -26.73 -12.04
CA ASN A 440 -16.16 -27.34 -10.86
C ASN A 440 -14.65 -27.55 -11.10
N ASN A 441 -13.83 -26.93 -10.28
CA ASN A 441 -12.39 -27.11 -10.28
C ASN A 441 -11.95 -27.67 -8.92
N ARG A 442 -11.28 -28.81 -8.92
CA ARG A 442 -10.82 -29.47 -7.72
C ARG A 442 -9.40 -30.00 -7.94
N PHE A 443 -8.51 -29.64 -7.07
CA PHE A 443 -7.11 -30.09 -7.12
C PHE A 443 -6.53 -30.28 -5.73
N VAL A 444 -5.40 -30.95 -5.64
CA VAL A 444 -4.68 -31.25 -4.40
C VAL A 444 -3.25 -30.70 -4.49
N ARG A 445 -2.79 -30.16 -3.39
CA ARG A 445 -1.38 -29.80 -3.15
C ARG A 445 -0.93 -30.41 -1.83
N ALA A 446 0.29 -30.95 -1.81
CA ALA A 446 0.89 -31.46 -0.59
C ALA A 446 1.13 -30.31 0.40
N MET A 447 0.80 -30.55 1.66
CA MET A 447 1.04 -29.62 2.77
C MET A 447 1.21 -30.42 4.06
N GLU A 448 1.95 -29.83 4.99
CA GLU A 448 2.25 -30.46 6.28
C GLU A 448 0.98 -30.73 7.11
N THR A 449 0.15 -29.71 7.25
CA THR A 449 -1.15 -29.85 7.92
C THR A 449 -2.26 -29.89 6.88
N PRO A 450 -2.97 -31.05 6.73
CA PRO A 450 -4.02 -31.18 5.75
C PRO A 450 -5.16 -30.18 5.95
N LYS A 451 -5.45 -29.38 4.92
CA LYS A 451 -6.47 -28.34 4.90
C LYS A 451 -7.13 -28.33 3.52
N ALA A 452 -8.42 -28.12 3.46
CA ALA A 452 -9.15 -27.82 2.23
C ALA A 452 -9.64 -26.37 2.29
N THR A 453 -9.59 -25.66 1.17
CA THR A 453 -10.20 -24.34 1.03
C THR A 453 -11.23 -24.38 -0.07
N ILE A 454 -12.44 -23.96 0.24
CA ILE A 454 -13.57 -23.91 -0.70
C ILE A 454 -13.80 -22.46 -1.08
N ALA A 455 -13.96 -22.20 -2.38
CA ALA A 455 -14.45 -20.94 -2.90
C ALA A 455 -15.65 -21.19 -3.82
N ARG A 456 -16.73 -20.44 -3.61
CA ARG A 456 -17.91 -20.44 -4.46
C ARG A 456 -18.11 -19.06 -5.03
N PHE A 457 -18.38 -18.97 -6.33
CA PHE A 457 -18.66 -17.73 -7.04
C PHE A 457 -19.97 -17.86 -7.81
N TYR A 458 -20.85 -16.89 -7.61
CA TYR A 458 -22.07 -16.73 -8.39
C TYR A 458 -21.97 -15.36 -9.06
N MET A 459 -21.90 -15.34 -10.38
CA MET A 459 -21.66 -14.11 -11.15
C MET A 459 -22.68 -14.01 -12.29
N GLY A 460 -23.08 -12.80 -12.59
CA GLY A 460 -24.03 -12.52 -13.66
C GLY A 460 -24.27 -11.04 -13.85
N GLU A 461 -25.22 -10.71 -14.72
CA GLU A 461 -25.61 -9.33 -15.01
C GLU A 461 -26.84 -8.94 -14.18
N THR A 462 -26.84 -7.72 -13.66
CA THR A 462 -28.00 -7.10 -12.98
C THR A 462 -27.89 -5.58 -13.09
N PRO A 463 -28.98 -4.85 -13.35
CA PRO A 463 -28.92 -3.40 -13.41
C PRO A 463 -28.34 -2.81 -12.12
N TYR A 464 -27.36 -1.91 -12.27
CA TYR A 464 -26.83 -1.17 -11.16
C TYR A 464 -27.80 -0.07 -10.72
N SER A 465 -27.93 0.06 -9.41
CA SER A 465 -28.45 1.24 -8.71
C SER A 465 -27.85 1.26 -7.31
N LEU A 466 -27.90 2.39 -6.63
CA LEU A 466 -27.48 2.46 -5.22
C LEU A 466 -28.25 1.43 -4.37
N LYS A 467 -29.55 1.25 -4.65
CA LYS A 467 -30.39 0.27 -3.98
C LYS A 467 -29.92 -1.17 -4.23
N THR A 468 -29.67 -1.55 -5.50
CA THR A 468 -29.17 -2.91 -5.79
C THR A 468 -27.80 -3.16 -5.20
N ALA A 469 -26.93 -2.15 -5.15
CA ALA A 469 -25.63 -2.26 -4.50
C ALA A 469 -25.76 -2.43 -2.97
N ALA A 470 -26.65 -1.67 -2.32
CA ALA A 470 -26.93 -1.81 -0.89
C ALA A 470 -27.54 -3.19 -0.55
N VAL A 471 -28.50 -3.66 -1.37
CA VAL A 471 -29.09 -4.99 -1.20
C VAL A 471 -28.04 -6.09 -1.37
N ALA A 472 -27.14 -5.98 -2.34
CA ALA A 472 -26.06 -6.95 -2.52
C ALA A 472 -25.13 -6.98 -1.31
N ASN A 473 -24.72 -5.81 -0.80
CA ASN A 473 -23.90 -5.74 0.41
C ASN A 473 -24.60 -6.39 1.62
N ALA A 474 -25.88 -6.06 1.84
CA ALA A 474 -26.69 -6.68 2.89
C ALA A 474 -26.79 -8.21 2.73
N LEU A 475 -26.97 -8.72 1.50
CA LEU A 475 -26.96 -10.14 1.21
C LEU A 475 -25.65 -10.82 1.65
N GLY A 476 -24.50 -10.23 1.34
CA GLY A 476 -23.19 -10.74 1.75
C GLY A 476 -23.06 -10.86 3.26
N GLN A 477 -23.52 -9.84 4.00
CA GLN A 477 -23.51 -9.83 5.46
C GLN A 477 -24.44 -10.90 6.05
N ILE A 478 -25.67 -11.01 5.56
CA ILE A 478 -26.63 -12.03 6.03
C ILE A 478 -26.12 -13.44 5.74
N LEU A 479 -25.60 -13.69 4.54
CA LEU A 479 -24.98 -14.98 4.21
C LEU A 479 -23.83 -15.30 5.15
N THR A 480 -22.98 -14.34 5.46
CA THR A 480 -21.88 -14.55 6.42
C THR A 480 -22.42 -14.97 7.79
N GLN A 481 -23.45 -14.29 8.29
CA GLN A 481 -24.06 -14.64 9.59
C GLN A 481 -24.65 -16.05 9.59
N ARG A 482 -25.40 -16.41 8.55
CA ARG A 482 -25.99 -17.76 8.38
C ARG A 482 -24.91 -18.84 8.30
N TYR A 483 -23.85 -18.61 7.55
CA TYR A 483 -22.76 -19.57 7.43
C TYR A 483 -21.93 -19.68 8.71
N LEU A 484 -21.72 -18.60 9.44
CA LEU A 484 -21.10 -18.67 10.77
C LEU A 484 -21.95 -19.54 11.70
N GLN A 485 -23.26 -19.41 11.69
CA GLN A 485 -24.14 -20.24 12.50
C GLN A 485 -24.12 -21.71 12.04
N SER A 486 -24.44 -21.98 10.77
CA SER A 486 -24.65 -23.36 10.28
C SER A 486 -23.34 -24.14 10.11
N ILE A 487 -22.27 -23.51 9.61
CA ILE A 487 -21.01 -24.21 9.28
C ILE A 487 -20.06 -24.21 10.49
N ARG A 488 -19.93 -23.06 11.17
CA ARG A 488 -19.00 -22.92 12.28
C ARG A 488 -19.59 -23.39 13.60
N GLU A 489 -20.72 -22.82 14.03
CA GLU A 489 -21.25 -23.01 15.39
C GLU A 489 -21.99 -24.35 15.53
N GLU A 490 -22.94 -24.62 14.65
CA GLU A 490 -23.74 -25.85 14.69
C GLU A 490 -23.00 -27.03 14.05
N GLY A 491 -22.38 -26.81 12.91
CA GLY A 491 -21.68 -27.86 12.15
C GLY A 491 -20.29 -28.19 12.69
N GLY A 492 -19.61 -27.25 13.35
CA GLY A 492 -18.22 -27.41 13.81
C GLY A 492 -17.23 -27.73 12.69
N LEU A 493 -17.57 -27.38 11.41
CA LEU A 493 -16.82 -27.79 10.22
C LEU A 493 -15.66 -26.84 9.92
N ALA A 494 -15.79 -25.56 10.27
CA ALA A 494 -14.80 -24.52 9.98
C ALA A 494 -14.58 -23.59 11.16
N TYR A 495 -13.37 -23.02 11.27
CA TYR A 495 -13.10 -21.94 12.22
C TYR A 495 -13.64 -20.60 11.71
N SER A 496 -13.57 -20.36 10.41
CA SER A 496 -14.03 -19.15 9.75
C SER A 496 -14.76 -19.48 8.45
N VAL A 497 -15.75 -18.69 8.14
CA VAL A 497 -16.43 -18.70 6.85
C VAL A 497 -16.89 -17.27 6.59
N GLY A 498 -16.82 -16.83 5.34
CA GLY A 498 -17.26 -15.49 4.97
C GLY A 498 -17.89 -15.48 3.59
N ALA A 499 -18.88 -14.63 3.42
CA ALA A 499 -19.50 -14.33 2.16
C ALA A 499 -19.46 -12.82 1.89
N ALA A 500 -19.32 -12.45 0.62
CA ALA A 500 -19.45 -11.09 0.17
C ALA A 500 -20.32 -11.06 -1.10
N ALA A 501 -21.12 -10.02 -1.24
CA ALA A 501 -21.86 -9.81 -2.47
C ALA A 501 -21.75 -8.34 -2.87
N SER A 502 -21.64 -8.07 -4.18
CA SER A 502 -21.47 -6.74 -4.73
C SER A 502 -22.15 -6.64 -6.10
N VAL A 503 -22.50 -5.42 -6.47
CA VAL A 503 -22.85 -5.04 -7.83
C VAL A 503 -21.87 -4.00 -8.30
N SER A 504 -21.22 -4.24 -9.42
CA SER A 504 -20.29 -3.32 -10.06
C SER A 504 -20.93 -2.65 -11.28
N HIS A 505 -20.44 -1.44 -11.61
CA HIS A 505 -20.88 -0.62 -12.73
C HIS A 505 -19.67 -0.17 -13.57
N ASP A 506 -18.66 -1.02 -13.71
CA ASP A 506 -17.44 -0.63 -14.42
C ASP A 506 -17.66 -0.56 -15.95
N LEU A 507 -17.58 -1.66 -16.65
CA LEU A 507 -17.92 -1.71 -18.07
C LEU A 507 -19.38 -2.09 -18.30
N ARG A 508 -19.91 -2.83 -17.38
CA ARG A 508 -21.27 -3.38 -17.37
C ARG A 508 -21.76 -3.52 -15.95
N ASP A 509 -23.05 -3.63 -15.82
CA ASP A 509 -23.71 -3.91 -14.57
C ASP A 509 -23.63 -5.41 -14.26
N GLU A 510 -22.75 -5.79 -13.34
CA GLU A 510 -22.48 -7.17 -12.99
C GLU A 510 -22.58 -7.38 -11.47
N TYR A 511 -23.15 -8.50 -11.06
CA TYR A 511 -23.10 -8.92 -9.67
C TYR A 511 -22.09 -10.05 -9.47
N ALA A 512 -21.53 -10.09 -8.27
CA ALA A 512 -20.74 -11.21 -7.79
C ALA A 512 -21.13 -11.54 -6.35
N VAL A 513 -21.42 -12.81 -6.09
CA VAL A 513 -21.51 -13.36 -4.73
C VAL A 513 -20.38 -14.36 -4.58
N GLN A 514 -19.58 -14.20 -3.54
CA GLN A 514 -18.45 -15.09 -3.27
C GLN A 514 -18.49 -15.59 -1.84
N VAL A 515 -18.16 -16.85 -1.64
CA VAL A 515 -18.09 -17.49 -0.34
C VAL A 515 -16.77 -18.23 -0.22
N PHE A 516 -16.05 -18.01 0.89
CA PHE A 516 -14.79 -18.67 1.21
C PHE A 516 -14.93 -19.44 2.54
N CYS A 517 -14.52 -20.71 2.54
CA CYS A 517 -14.60 -21.55 3.72
C CYS A 517 -13.39 -22.51 3.80
N PRO A 518 -12.43 -22.28 4.71
CA PRO A 518 -11.37 -23.24 5.00
C PRO A 518 -11.91 -24.33 5.95
N VAL A 519 -11.71 -25.60 5.60
CA VAL A 519 -12.19 -26.75 6.36
C VAL A 519 -11.15 -27.87 6.41
N LYS A 520 -11.38 -28.88 7.25
CA LYS A 520 -10.62 -30.13 7.15
C LYS A 520 -11.03 -30.89 5.88
N PRO A 521 -10.14 -31.61 5.19
CA PRO A 521 -10.47 -32.31 3.95
C PRO A 521 -11.68 -33.24 4.06
N ALA A 522 -11.81 -33.95 5.17
CA ALA A 522 -12.95 -34.87 5.41
C ALA A 522 -14.30 -34.17 5.61
N GLN A 523 -14.30 -32.86 5.86
CA GLN A 523 -15.51 -32.07 6.11
C GLN A 523 -15.96 -31.25 4.89
N MET A 524 -15.22 -31.33 3.78
CA MET A 524 -15.42 -30.49 2.60
C MET A 524 -16.80 -30.66 1.98
N ASP A 525 -17.26 -31.89 1.78
CA ASP A 525 -18.55 -32.14 1.13
C ASP A 525 -19.74 -31.70 2.01
N SER A 526 -19.61 -31.83 3.34
CA SER A 526 -20.61 -31.32 4.29
C SER A 526 -20.66 -29.79 4.28
N ALA A 527 -19.52 -29.13 4.23
CA ALA A 527 -19.48 -27.67 4.13
C ALA A 527 -20.05 -27.16 2.82
N LEU A 528 -19.75 -27.81 1.69
CA LEU A 528 -20.33 -27.49 0.39
C LEU A 528 -21.85 -27.58 0.43
N LEU A 529 -22.40 -28.64 1.02
CA LEU A 529 -23.84 -28.82 1.17
C LEU A 529 -24.48 -27.68 1.95
N LEU A 530 -23.89 -27.29 3.08
CA LEU A 530 -24.38 -26.18 3.91
C LEU A 530 -24.25 -24.82 3.20
N MET A 531 -23.20 -24.63 2.39
CA MET A 531 -23.05 -23.42 1.57
C MET A 531 -24.17 -23.33 0.51
N ASP A 532 -24.45 -24.44 -0.18
CA ASP A 532 -25.52 -24.49 -1.18
C ASP A 532 -26.91 -24.35 -0.52
N GLN A 533 -27.13 -24.93 0.64
CA GLN A 533 -28.39 -24.76 1.41
C GLN A 533 -28.58 -23.31 1.84
N GLY A 534 -27.55 -22.63 2.35
CA GLY A 534 -27.67 -21.27 2.84
C GLY A 534 -28.08 -20.27 1.76
N ILE A 535 -27.54 -20.40 0.55
CA ILE A 535 -27.93 -19.51 -0.56
C ILE A 535 -29.31 -19.87 -1.11
N ASN A 536 -29.63 -21.17 -1.24
CA ASN A 536 -30.93 -21.64 -1.70
C ASN A 536 -32.05 -21.25 -0.74
N ASP A 537 -31.81 -21.33 0.57
CA ASP A 537 -32.79 -20.92 1.58
C ASP A 537 -33.12 -19.41 1.49
N ILE A 538 -32.13 -18.57 1.16
CA ILE A 538 -32.41 -17.15 0.90
C ILE A 538 -33.21 -16.98 -0.39
N ALA A 539 -32.87 -17.70 -1.44
CA ALA A 539 -33.55 -17.60 -2.72
C ALA A 539 -35.03 -18.07 -2.63
N GLU A 540 -35.31 -19.12 -1.85
CA GLU A 540 -36.65 -19.71 -1.73
C GLU A 540 -37.50 -19.09 -0.63
N LYS A 541 -36.92 -18.80 0.53
CA LYS A 541 -37.63 -18.36 1.75
C LYS A 541 -37.42 -16.88 2.07
N GLY A 542 -36.45 -16.24 1.40
CA GLY A 542 -36.06 -14.87 1.68
C GLY A 542 -35.24 -14.73 2.96
N VAL A 543 -35.16 -13.49 3.44
CA VAL A 543 -34.50 -13.09 4.68
C VAL A 543 -35.51 -12.71 5.75
N THR A 544 -35.18 -12.88 7.01
CA THR A 544 -36.06 -12.55 8.12
C THR A 544 -36.00 -11.06 8.45
N ALA A 545 -37.05 -10.53 9.10
CA ALA A 545 -37.08 -9.16 9.57
C ALA A 545 -35.94 -8.86 10.57
N GLU A 546 -35.58 -9.84 11.42
CA GLU A 546 -34.48 -9.71 12.39
C GLU A 546 -33.11 -9.59 11.70
N GLU A 547 -32.86 -10.37 10.64
CA GLU A 547 -31.62 -10.27 9.85
C GLU A 547 -31.51 -8.91 9.18
N ILE A 548 -32.60 -8.41 8.60
CA ILE A 548 -32.62 -7.08 8.00
C ILE A 548 -32.37 -6.01 9.06
N GLU A 549 -33.03 -6.08 10.21
CA GLU A 549 -32.86 -5.09 11.28
C GLU A 549 -31.40 -4.99 11.77
N LYS A 550 -30.73 -6.16 11.93
CA LYS A 550 -29.32 -6.20 12.33
C LYS A 550 -28.42 -5.51 11.30
N VAL A 551 -28.60 -5.84 10.02
CA VAL A 551 -27.82 -5.24 8.93
C VAL A 551 -28.09 -3.74 8.81
N VAL A 552 -29.35 -3.32 8.84
CA VAL A 552 -29.71 -1.90 8.74
C VAL A 552 -29.11 -1.09 9.90
N LYS A 553 -29.19 -1.59 11.14
CA LYS A 553 -28.55 -0.92 12.29
C LYS A 553 -27.04 -0.76 12.12
N TYR A 554 -26.38 -1.80 11.62
CA TYR A 554 -24.94 -1.76 11.36
C TYR A 554 -24.62 -0.75 10.26
N GLU A 555 -25.33 -0.80 9.13
CA GLU A 555 -25.10 0.09 7.99
C GLU A 555 -25.38 1.56 8.34
N LEU A 556 -26.45 1.87 9.05
CA LEU A 556 -26.75 3.24 9.49
C LEU A 556 -25.66 3.80 10.40
N LYS A 557 -25.12 2.96 11.31
CA LYS A 557 -23.99 3.37 12.16
C LYS A 557 -22.74 3.62 11.32
N THR A 558 -22.39 2.68 10.43
CA THR A 558 -21.24 2.78 9.55
C THR A 558 -21.34 3.99 8.62
N PHE A 559 -22.52 4.26 8.08
CA PHE A 559 -22.79 5.44 7.27
C PHE A 559 -22.53 6.74 8.05
N ALA A 560 -23.05 6.85 9.27
CA ALA A 560 -22.87 8.03 10.11
C ALA A 560 -21.38 8.26 10.51
N ASP A 561 -20.63 7.17 10.70
CA ASP A 561 -19.20 7.25 11.00
C ASP A 561 -18.39 7.62 9.74
N ASN A 562 -18.68 6.99 8.59
CA ASN A 562 -18.01 7.25 7.33
C ASN A 562 -18.16 8.70 6.85
N GLN A 563 -19.30 9.34 7.11
CA GLN A 563 -19.53 10.76 6.75
C GLN A 563 -18.53 11.73 7.39
N LYS A 564 -17.80 11.30 8.43
CA LYS A 564 -16.76 12.08 9.11
C LYS A 564 -15.37 11.83 8.54
N GLU A 565 -15.26 11.03 7.47
CA GLU A 565 -13.99 10.62 6.87
C GLU A 565 -13.83 11.23 5.47
N ASN A 566 -12.68 11.83 5.21
CA ASN A 566 -12.37 12.39 3.88
C ASN A 566 -12.44 11.35 2.77
N ALA A 567 -11.91 10.14 3.02
CA ALA A 567 -11.87 9.05 2.06
C ALA A 567 -13.26 8.60 1.56
N TYR A 568 -14.29 8.70 2.42
CA TYR A 568 -15.66 8.38 2.05
C TYR A 568 -16.20 9.33 0.97
N TRP A 569 -16.05 10.63 1.17
CA TRP A 569 -16.51 11.64 0.22
C TRP A 569 -15.70 11.63 -1.07
N GLU A 570 -14.39 11.39 -0.96
CA GLU A 570 -13.50 11.21 -2.08
C GLU A 570 -13.89 10.01 -2.96
N GLY A 571 -14.29 8.89 -2.33
CA GLY A 571 -14.82 7.71 -3.02
C GLY A 571 -16.10 8.04 -3.78
N ASN A 572 -17.07 8.69 -3.13
CA ASN A 572 -18.36 9.03 -3.72
C ASN A 572 -18.21 9.97 -4.92
N ILE A 573 -17.48 11.08 -4.79
CA ILE A 573 -17.27 12.00 -5.92
C ILE A 573 -16.48 11.36 -7.05
N THR A 574 -15.48 10.52 -6.74
CA THR A 574 -14.70 9.80 -7.74
C THR A 574 -15.58 8.84 -8.54
N ASN A 575 -16.45 8.09 -7.89
CA ASN A 575 -17.41 7.20 -8.56
C ASN A 575 -18.37 7.99 -9.44
N TYR A 576 -18.91 9.08 -8.94
CA TYR A 576 -19.75 9.98 -9.74
C TYR A 576 -19.05 10.46 -11.02
N ILE A 577 -17.81 10.94 -10.90
CA ILE A 577 -17.04 11.45 -12.03
C ILE A 577 -16.71 10.32 -13.03
N ARG A 578 -16.30 9.15 -12.54
CA ARG A 578 -15.93 8.00 -13.37
C ARG A 578 -17.08 7.50 -14.22
N TRP A 579 -18.24 7.37 -13.65
CA TRP A 579 -19.36 6.72 -14.30
C TRP A 579 -20.32 7.69 -14.96
N ASN A 580 -20.06 9.01 -14.82
CA ASN A 580 -21.03 10.05 -15.19
C ASN A 580 -22.41 9.67 -14.61
N ASN A 581 -22.38 9.13 -13.41
CA ASN A 581 -23.54 8.54 -12.79
C ASN A 581 -24.36 9.64 -12.15
N ASN A 582 -25.44 9.99 -12.80
CA ASN A 582 -26.39 10.96 -12.28
C ASN A 582 -27.33 10.34 -11.21
N ASP A 583 -27.19 9.03 -10.96
CA ASP A 583 -27.99 8.34 -9.95
C ASP A 583 -27.38 8.55 -8.56
N VAL A 584 -27.53 9.77 -8.09
CA VAL A 584 -27.35 10.15 -6.68
C VAL A 584 -28.71 10.32 -5.97
N GLU A 585 -29.80 10.12 -6.72
CA GLU A 585 -31.16 10.09 -6.18
C GLU A 585 -31.27 8.89 -5.23
N GLY A 586 -31.63 9.14 -3.99
CA GLY A 586 -31.67 8.12 -2.94
C GLY A 586 -30.33 7.88 -2.23
N TYR A 587 -29.30 8.70 -2.45
CA TYR A 587 -28.02 8.57 -1.74
C TYR A 587 -28.16 8.72 -0.21
N GLU A 588 -29.11 9.56 0.24
CA GLU A 588 -29.41 9.79 1.66
C GLU A 588 -30.52 8.84 2.19
N GLU A 589 -31.23 8.14 1.33
CA GLU A 589 -32.27 7.18 1.67
C GLU A 589 -31.69 5.77 1.93
#